data_0f2032dbbb6e679470e06d3f88df7624
#
_entry.id   0f2032dbbb6e679470e06d3f88df7624
#
_cell.length_a   1.000
_cell.length_b   1.000
_cell.length_c   1.000
_cell.angle_alpha   90.00
_cell.angle_beta   90.00
_cell.angle_gamma   90.00
#
_symmetry.space_group_name_H-M   'P 1'
#
loop_
_entity.id
_entity.type
_entity.pdbx_description
1 polymer ?
#
loop_
_entity_poly.entity_id
_entity_poly.type
_entity_poly.pdbx_seq_one_letter_code
_entity_poly.pdbx_strand_id
1 'polypeptide(L)'
;MKKFSIIMAIVLVGALFLSACQPETVVETVIVEVEGETVTEVVTEEVMVASKTLVFSSRLFSPPAEQLFFINEIIKPFEEEHGVTVNFQIIDDQTLLDRAEVQQTTDHVTTDIVVAHNSRMPDWLDAGWVEDLTDVVASWEDRTFSEAFIDNTHRDGKQYFLPVGADVYLLLANNKALPYLPDGVELDAITWDQYADWAVAVAEGEGEGKVCITGIPSKSWIYMFGGTGLSYGAGFPDANSEGALAAWKVWEKIGLAGGFVPTVLNVDSCVDPMMREEAWLTVFHNARAGQVFASNETAFTLAPAPSGPNGIGSIAGVSGYAVMKGSANYDLAVSFLEYLTRPDVQVKLAKGTGGFIPPVEEARDYLGDEAIDEVINKAVLVLNNGVVSGVPGSLYQDWGAVKACFDDVFEDTILAGLEVSQERLDVAEACIVDLLK
;
A
#
# COMPACT_ATOMS: atom_id res chain seq x y z
N MET A 1 53.64 -21.17 29.35
CA MET A 1 52.26 -21.71 29.40
C MET A 1 51.17 -20.67 29.15
N LYS A 2 51.29 -19.41 29.60
CA LYS A 2 50.24 -18.39 29.36
C LYS A 2 50.07 -17.94 27.89
N LYS A 3 51.10 -17.97 27.06
CA LYS A 3 51.05 -17.59 25.64
C LYS A 3 50.41 -18.65 24.74
N PHE A 4 50.46 -19.92 25.14
CA PHE A 4 49.83 -21.02 24.40
C PHE A 4 48.31 -21.06 24.59
N SER A 5 47.84 -20.68 25.78
CA SER A 5 46.38 -20.59 26.07
C SER A 5 45.68 -19.46 25.32
N ILE A 6 46.38 -18.35 25.04
CA ILE A 6 45.79 -17.21 24.30
C ILE A 6 45.64 -17.54 22.81
N ILE A 7 46.61 -18.23 22.22
CA ILE A 7 46.57 -18.66 20.82
C ILE A 7 45.44 -19.68 20.59
N MET A 8 45.27 -20.62 21.54
CA MET A 8 44.17 -21.60 21.47
C MET A 8 42.81 -20.99 21.66
N ALA A 9 42.67 -19.92 22.47
CA ALA A 9 41.43 -19.18 22.63
C ALA A 9 41.07 -18.36 21.37
N ILE A 10 42.07 -17.79 20.68
CA ILE A 10 41.85 -17.05 19.44
C ILE A 10 41.46 -17.98 18.28
N VAL A 11 41.99 -19.17 18.21
CA VAL A 11 41.63 -20.20 17.22
C VAL A 11 40.24 -20.75 17.49
N LEU A 12 39.82 -20.91 18.77
CA LEU A 12 38.47 -21.36 19.13
C LEU A 12 37.38 -20.28 18.85
N VAL A 13 37.70 -19.00 19.05
CA VAL A 13 36.78 -17.89 18.74
C VAL A 13 36.71 -17.68 17.24
N GLY A 14 37.79 -17.86 16.50
CA GLY A 14 37.78 -17.82 15.02
C GLY A 14 36.96 -18.95 14.39
N ALA A 15 36.91 -20.14 15.00
CA ALA A 15 36.11 -21.25 14.52
C ALA A 15 34.57 -21.09 14.76
N LEU A 16 34.18 -20.26 15.73
CA LEU A 16 32.75 -19.97 16.00
C LEU A 16 32.13 -18.95 15.06
N PHE A 17 32.92 -18.16 14.32
CA PHE A 17 32.43 -17.25 13.32
C PHE A 17 32.36 -17.82 11.89
N LEU A 18 32.86 -19.03 11.66
CA LEU A 18 32.85 -19.72 10.35
C LEU A 18 31.66 -20.71 10.21
N SER A 19 30.72 -20.73 11.16
CA SER A 19 29.61 -21.70 11.19
C SER A 19 28.32 -21.19 10.51
N ALA A 20 28.36 -20.09 9.77
CA ALA A 20 27.15 -19.43 9.19
C ALA A 20 26.95 -19.69 7.70
N CYS A 21 27.82 -20.46 7.03
CA CYS A 21 27.59 -20.95 5.66
C CYS A 21 28.13 -22.35 5.58
N GLN A 22 27.31 -23.37 5.82
CA GLN A 22 27.65 -24.72 5.39
C GLN A 22 27.28 -24.87 3.93
N PRO A 23 28.23 -25.09 3.02
CA PRO A 23 27.90 -25.43 1.62
C PRO A 23 27.22 -26.80 1.58
N GLU A 24 26.19 -26.93 0.80
CA GLU A 24 25.57 -28.23 0.49
C GLU A 24 26.58 -29.04 -0.32
N THR A 25 26.99 -30.18 0.21
CA THR A 25 28.00 -31.02 -0.46
C THR A 25 27.30 -31.95 -1.45
N VAL A 26 27.40 -31.65 -2.75
CA VAL A 26 26.98 -32.58 -3.81
C VAL A 26 28.13 -33.55 -4.07
N VAL A 27 27.91 -34.84 -3.80
CA VAL A 27 28.88 -35.89 -4.07
C VAL A 27 28.64 -36.43 -5.48
N GLU A 28 29.49 -36.08 -6.42
CA GLU A 28 29.50 -36.69 -7.75
C GLU A 28 30.53 -37.83 -7.76
N THR A 29 30.08 -39.06 -8.10
CA THR A 29 30.96 -40.22 -8.17
C THR A 29 31.44 -40.37 -9.59
N VAL A 30 32.69 -40.05 -9.87
CA VAL A 30 33.31 -40.27 -11.17
C VAL A 30 34.02 -41.63 -11.15
N ILE A 31 33.63 -42.54 -12.00
CA ILE A 31 34.27 -43.86 -12.19
C ILE A 31 35.36 -43.69 -13.26
N VAL A 32 36.61 -43.78 -12.87
CA VAL A 32 37.75 -43.79 -13.81
C VAL A 32 38.22 -45.21 -14.00
N GLU A 33 38.07 -45.79 -15.19
CA GLU A 33 38.64 -47.06 -15.58
C GLU A 33 40.10 -46.84 -16.00
N VAL A 34 41.07 -47.35 -15.20
CA VAL A 34 42.48 -47.49 -15.59
C VAL A 34 42.76 -48.96 -15.88
N GLU A 35 43.50 -49.24 -16.98
CA GLU A 35 43.75 -50.59 -17.49
C GLU A 35 44.21 -51.55 -16.35
N GLY A 36 43.30 -52.46 -15.95
CA GLY A 36 43.60 -53.61 -15.10
C GLY A 36 43.14 -53.58 -13.65
N GLU A 37 42.68 -52.45 -13.10
CA GLU A 37 42.07 -52.37 -11.76
C GLU A 37 41.03 -51.24 -11.69
N THR A 38 39.84 -51.55 -11.16
CA THR A 38 38.81 -50.55 -10.92
C THR A 38 39.15 -49.81 -9.64
N VAL A 39 39.73 -48.62 -9.75
CA VAL A 39 39.93 -47.72 -8.60
C VAL A 39 38.78 -46.76 -8.54
N THR A 40 37.97 -46.86 -7.48
CA THR A 40 36.90 -45.88 -7.20
C THR A 40 37.55 -44.71 -6.46
N GLU A 41 37.88 -43.64 -7.15
CA GLU A 41 38.28 -42.41 -6.56
C GLU A 41 37.06 -41.55 -6.31
N VAL A 42 36.70 -41.32 -5.05
CA VAL A 42 35.61 -40.40 -4.69
C VAL A 42 36.19 -38.99 -4.72
N VAL A 43 36.01 -38.29 -5.81
CA VAL A 43 36.35 -36.85 -5.91
C VAL A 43 35.19 -36.11 -5.30
N THR A 44 35.36 -35.58 -4.11
CA THR A 44 34.41 -34.63 -3.50
C THR A 44 34.75 -33.25 -4.03
N GLU A 45 34.02 -32.81 -5.03
CA GLU A 45 34.11 -31.43 -5.45
C GLU A 45 33.07 -30.64 -4.62
N GLU A 46 33.57 -29.78 -3.72
CA GLU A 46 32.71 -28.83 -3.03
C GLU A 46 32.26 -27.75 -4.05
N VAL A 47 31.14 -27.99 -4.71
CA VAL A 47 30.49 -26.96 -5.47
C VAL A 47 29.82 -26.03 -4.48
N MET A 48 30.44 -24.91 -4.20
CA MET A 48 29.75 -23.79 -3.54
C MET A 48 28.66 -23.30 -4.48
N VAL A 49 27.45 -23.81 -4.33
CA VAL A 49 26.28 -23.18 -4.93
C VAL A 49 26.09 -21.88 -4.17
N ALA A 50 26.58 -20.78 -4.74
CA ALA A 50 26.26 -19.47 -4.22
C ALA A 50 24.73 -19.36 -4.18
N SER A 51 24.14 -19.19 -3.00
CA SER A 51 22.72 -18.94 -2.85
C SER A 51 22.38 -17.75 -3.76
N LYS A 52 21.47 -17.95 -4.72
CA LYS A 52 21.03 -16.85 -5.56
C LYS A 52 20.34 -15.83 -4.66
N THR A 53 20.78 -14.61 -4.71
CA THR A 53 20.16 -13.50 -3.96
C THR A 53 19.30 -12.69 -4.89
N LEU A 54 18.01 -12.59 -4.57
CA LEU A 54 17.04 -11.72 -5.25
C LEU A 54 16.97 -10.38 -4.49
N VAL A 55 17.16 -9.28 -5.18
CA VAL A 55 17.07 -7.93 -4.59
C VAL A 55 15.67 -7.38 -4.85
N PHE A 56 14.89 -7.22 -3.79
CA PHE A 56 13.53 -6.73 -3.82
C PHE A 56 13.43 -5.39 -3.09
N SER A 57 13.13 -4.31 -3.82
CA SER A 57 13.04 -2.94 -3.30
C SER A 57 11.59 -2.44 -3.35
N SER A 58 11.07 -1.96 -2.22
CA SER A 58 9.68 -1.56 -2.08
C SER A 58 9.51 -0.40 -1.12
N ARG A 59 8.54 0.46 -1.38
CA ARG A 59 8.06 1.43 -0.39
C ARG A 59 6.99 0.85 0.54
N LEU A 60 6.37 -0.26 0.13
CA LEU A 60 5.34 -0.95 0.92
C LEU A 60 5.94 -1.73 2.09
N PHE A 61 5.09 -2.11 3.02
CA PHE A 61 5.46 -2.85 4.22
C PHE A 61 6.44 -2.07 5.12
N SER A 62 6.37 -0.73 5.10
CA SER A 62 7.24 0.14 5.90
C SER A 62 6.90 0.17 7.39
N PRO A 63 5.63 0.05 7.85
CA PRO A 63 5.34 -0.11 9.27
C PRO A 63 6.04 -1.35 9.83
N PRO A 64 6.69 -1.28 11.01
CA PRO A 64 7.50 -2.39 11.54
C PRO A 64 6.75 -3.72 11.67
N ALA A 65 5.46 -3.69 12.03
CA ALA A 65 4.64 -4.90 12.13
C ALA A 65 4.38 -5.53 10.76
N GLU A 66 4.07 -4.73 9.75
CA GLU A 66 3.87 -5.18 8.37
C GLU A 66 5.19 -5.73 7.78
N GLN A 67 6.32 -5.07 8.07
CA GLN A 67 7.63 -5.52 7.64
C GLN A 67 7.98 -6.89 8.21
N LEU A 68 7.78 -7.08 9.52
CA LEU A 68 8.03 -8.36 10.19
C LEU A 68 7.11 -9.47 9.65
N PHE A 69 5.85 -9.15 9.43
CA PHE A 69 4.89 -10.06 8.80
C PHE A 69 5.39 -10.48 7.42
N PHE A 70 5.70 -9.51 6.54
CA PHE A 70 6.13 -9.79 5.17
C PHE A 70 7.39 -10.65 5.12
N ILE A 71 8.38 -10.37 5.97
CA ILE A 71 9.60 -11.15 6.06
C ILE A 71 9.32 -12.58 6.56
N ASN A 72 8.55 -12.73 7.64
CA ASN A 72 8.41 -14.03 8.29
C ASN A 72 7.38 -14.95 7.61
N GLU A 73 6.25 -14.37 7.14
CA GLU A 73 5.11 -15.15 6.64
C GLU A 73 5.07 -15.25 5.11
N ILE A 74 5.83 -14.39 4.41
CA ILE A 74 5.84 -14.34 2.95
C ILE A 74 7.23 -14.66 2.39
N ILE A 75 8.27 -13.91 2.79
CA ILE A 75 9.61 -14.10 2.21
C ILE A 75 10.23 -15.43 2.65
N LYS A 76 10.28 -15.71 3.95
CA LYS A 76 10.94 -16.92 4.46
C LYS A 76 10.40 -18.23 3.87
N PRO A 77 9.07 -18.45 3.76
CA PRO A 77 8.56 -19.65 3.11
C PRO A 77 9.05 -19.81 1.67
N PHE A 78 9.16 -18.72 0.92
CA PHE A 78 9.70 -18.75 -0.44
C PHE A 78 11.21 -19.09 -0.44
N GLU A 79 11.99 -18.48 0.45
CA GLU A 79 13.42 -18.75 0.60
C GLU A 79 13.70 -20.23 0.92
N GLU A 80 12.89 -20.80 1.83
CA GLU A 80 13.00 -22.20 2.24
C GLU A 80 12.60 -23.17 1.09
N GLU A 81 11.55 -22.84 0.34
CA GLU A 81 11.07 -23.65 -0.78
C GLU A 81 12.06 -23.66 -1.95
N HIS A 82 12.71 -22.52 -2.24
CA HIS A 82 13.53 -22.34 -3.44
C HIS A 82 15.04 -22.35 -3.16
N GLY A 83 15.50 -22.43 -1.91
CA GLY A 83 16.93 -22.42 -1.54
C GLY A 83 17.64 -21.11 -1.93
N VAL A 84 16.97 -19.98 -1.82
CA VAL A 84 17.45 -18.65 -2.22
C VAL A 84 17.42 -17.67 -1.06
N THR A 85 17.94 -16.47 -1.26
CA THR A 85 17.83 -15.36 -0.29
C THR A 85 17.14 -14.18 -0.97
N VAL A 86 16.17 -13.56 -0.29
CA VAL A 86 15.52 -12.32 -0.74
C VAL A 86 16.03 -11.14 0.08
N ASN A 87 16.85 -10.29 -0.52
CA ASN A 87 17.30 -9.05 0.08
C ASN A 87 16.20 -7.99 -0.06
N PHE A 88 15.31 -7.93 0.94
CA PHE A 88 14.20 -7.00 0.98
C PHE A 88 14.63 -5.64 1.51
N GLN A 89 14.36 -4.58 0.75
CA GLN A 89 14.75 -3.20 1.05
C GLN A 89 13.53 -2.27 1.05
N ILE A 90 13.33 -1.52 2.14
CA ILE A 90 12.32 -0.46 2.21
C ILE A 90 12.94 0.85 1.69
N ILE A 91 12.37 1.38 0.61
CA ILE A 91 12.88 2.55 -0.09
C ILE A 91 11.69 3.38 -0.59
N ASP A 92 11.75 4.71 -0.46
CA ASP A 92 10.70 5.60 -0.95
C ASP A 92 10.65 5.68 -2.49
N ASP A 93 9.51 6.10 -3.03
CA ASP A 93 9.24 6.10 -4.47
C ASP A 93 10.24 6.94 -5.28
N GLN A 94 10.69 8.10 -4.75
CA GLN A 94 11.63 8.95 -5.49
C GLN A 94 13.03 8.32 -5.52
N THR A 95 13.48 7.83 -4.38
CA THR A 95 14.78 7.11 -4.30
C THR A 95 14.79 5.85 -5.17
N LEU A 96 13.65 5.15 -5.30
CA LEU A 96 13.52 4.01 -6.21
C LEU A 96 13.73 4.43 -7.67
N LEU A 97 13.08 5.52 -8.11
CA LEU A 97 13.26 6.06 -9.47
C LEU A 97 14.68 6.50 -9.72
N ASP A 98 15.28 7.28 -8.82
CA ASP A 98 16.66 7.77 -8.94
C ASP A 98 17.66 6.61 -9.06
N ARG A 99 17.46 5.54 -8.26
CA ARG A 99 18.29 4.32 -8.36
C ARG A 99 18.11 3.59 -9.68
N ALA A 100 16.87 3.48 -10.16
CA ALA A 100 16.58 2.84 -11.43
C ALA A 100 17.25 3.60 -12.59
N GLU A 101 17.16 4.93 -12.60
CA GLU A 101 17.86 5.76 -13.59
C GLU A 101 19.36 5.49 -13.61
N VAL A 102 20.00 5.49 -12.45
CA VAL A 102 21.43 5.20 -12.34
C VAL A 102 21.76 3.79 -12.86
N GLN A 103 21.01 2.78 -12.47
CA GLN A 103 21.23 1.38 -12.85
C GLN A 103 21.06 1.19 -14.37
N GLN A 104 20.03 1.78 -14.97
CA GLN A 104 19.76 1.68 -16.40
C GLN A 104 20.77 2.49 -17.24
N THR A 105 21.17 3.68 -16.77
CA THR A 105 22.12 4.54 -17.48
C THR A 105 23.55 3.95 -17.49
N THR A 106 23.89 3.22 -16.44
CA THR A 106 25.23 2.58 -16.30
C THR A 106 25.27 1.15 -16.82
N ASP A 107 24.13 0.60 -17.31
CA ASP A 107 23.99 -0.79 -17.73
C ASP A 107 24.43 -1.78 -16.62
N HIS A 108 24.12 -1.41 -15.36
CA HIS A 108 24.47 -2.19 -14.19
C HIS A 108 23.27 -2.32 -13.24
N VAL A 109 22.39 -3.29 -13.56
CA VAL A 109 21.17 -3.55 -12.81
C VAL A 109 21.46 -4.44 -11.61
N THR A 110 21.20 -3.92 -10.42
CA THR A 110 21.43 -4.61 -9.13
C THR A 110 20.14 -4.85 -8.36
N THR A 111 19.04 -4.24 -8.76
CA THR A 111 17.70 -4.46 -8.23
C THR A 111 16.94 -5.37 -9.19
N ASP A 112 16.33 -6.43 -8.70
CA ASP A 112 15.61 -7.38 -9.54
C ASP A 112 14.12 -7.06 -9.62
N ILE A 113 13.51 -6.75 -8.46
CA ILE A 113 12.08 -6.43 -8.36
C ILE A 113 11.90 -5.08 -7.66
N VAL A 114 10.99 -4.29 -8.18
CA VAL A 114 10.54 -3.04 -7.57
C VAL A 114 9.05 -3.06 -7.32
N VAL A 115 8.61 -2.31 -6.30
CA VAL A 115 7.19 -1.98 -6.10
C VAL A 115 7.02 -0.50 -6.33
N ALA A 116 6.24 -0.14 -7.34
CA ALA A 116 5.88 1.23 -7.64
C ALA A 116 4.42 1.53 -7.24
N HIS A 117 4.17 2.78 -6.87
CA HIS A 117 2.81 3.29 -6.66
C HIS A 117 2.23 3.83 -7.97
N ASN A 118 0.91 3.76 -8.15
CA ASN A 118 0.25 4.21 -9.38
C ASN A 118 0.54 5.68 -9.73
N SER A 119 0.83 6.53 -8.74
CA SER A 119 1.27 7.91 -8.98
C SER A 119 2.60 8.03 -9.73
N ARG A 120 3.39 6.96 -9.80
CA ARG A 120 4.73 6.93 -10.42
C ARG A 120 4.90 5.83 -11.46
N MET A 121 4.00 4.86 -11.57
CA MET A 121 4.07 3.81 -12.60
C MET A 121 4.24 4.36 -14.02
N PRO A 122 3.56 5.46 -14.43
CA PRO A 122 3.79 6.05 -15.74
C PRO A 122 5.25 6.46 -15.97
N ASP A 123 5.95 7.00 -14.97
CA ASP A 123 7.36 7.40 -15.10
C ASP A 123 8.27 6.18 -15.43
N TRP A 124 8.00 5.02 -14.80
CA TRP A 124 8.71 3.76 -15.07
C TRP A 124 8.47 3.24 -16.47
N LEU A 125 7.21 3.32 -16.94
CA LEU A 125 6.81 2.86 -18.27
C LEU A 125 7.38 3.78 -19.37
N ASP A 126 7.33 5.10 -19.18
CA ASP A 126 7.86 6.07 -20.12
C ASP A 126 9.39 5.94 -20.28
N ALA A 127 10.08 5.62 -19.19
CA ALA A 127 11.51 5.36 -19.19
C ALA A 127 11.90 3.98 -19.77
N GLY A 128 10.96 3.05 -19.83
CA GLY A 128 11.19 1.68 -20.32
C GLY A 128 12.09 0.83 -19.42
N TRP A 129 12.01 1.04 -18.11
CA TRP A 129 12.90 0.40 -17.12
C TRP A 129 12.39 -0.92 -16.53
N VAL A 130 11.21 -1.36 -16.95
CA VAL A 130 10.58 -2.60 -16.47
C VAL A 130 10.29 -3.56 -17.62
N GLU A 131 10.27 -4.85 -17.31
CA GLU A 131 10.06 -5.92 -18.29
C GLU A 131 8.59 -6.08 -18.64
N ASP A 132 8.33 -6.52 -19.87
CA ASP A 132 7.01 -6.95 -20.33
C ASP A 132 6.71 -8.34 -19.77
N LEU A 133 5.69 -8.45 -18.93
CA LEU A 133 5.28 -9.69 -18.24
C LEU A 133 4.05 -10.36 -18.89
N THR A 134 3.57 -9.85 -20.03
CA THR A 134 2.32 -10.29 -20.68
C THR A 134 2.26 -11.80 -20.88
N ASP A 135 3.27 -12.37 -21.54
CA ASP A 135 3.29 -13.79 -21.86
C ASP A 135 3.47 -14.67 -20.62
N VAL A 136 4.22 -14.17 -19.64
CA VAL A 136 4.44 -14.84 -18.34
C VAL A 136 3.14 -14.95 -17.58
N VAL A 137 2.43 -13.83 -17.43
CA VAL A 137 1.15 -13.79 -16.69
C VAL A 137 0.08 -14.62 -17.41
N ALA A 138 0.02 -14.58 -18.73
CA ALA A 138 -0.90 -15.39 -19.52
C ALA A 138 -0.69 -16.91 -19.36
N SER A 139 0.47 -17.34 -18.85
CA SER A 139 0.76 -18.76 -18.56
C SER A 139 0.24 -19.24 -17.21
N TRP A 140 -0.20 -18.34 -16.32
CA TRP A 140 -0.72 -18.69 -15.00
C TRP A 140 -2.24 -18.95 -15.09
N GLU A 141 -2.63 -20.21 -14.93
CA GLU A 141 -4.02 -20.66 -15.14
C GLU A 141 -4.88 -20.63 -13.86
N ASP A 142 -4.27 -20.41 -12.71
CA ASP A 142 -4.89 -20.50 -11.37
C ASP A 142 -5.39 -19.18 -10.81
N ARG A 143 -5.26 -18.09 -11.58
CA ARG A 143 -5.59 -16.73 -11.11
C ARG A 143 -6.03 -15.82 -12.25
N THR A 144 -6.96 -14.91 -11.90
CA THR A 144 -7.45 -13.83 -12.77
C THR A 144 -7.23 -12.49 -12.07
N PHE A 145 -6.47 -11.60 -12.68
CA PHE A 145 -6.34 -10.23 -12.15
C PHE A 145 -7.60 -9.43 -12.46
N SER A 146 -8.14 -8.76 -11.44
CA SER A 146 -9.34 -7.94 -11.57
C SER A 146 -9.14 -6.77 -12.54
N GLU A 147 -10.15 -6.49 -13.37
CA GLU A 147 -10.15 -5.39 -14.35
C GLU A 147 -9.89 -4.02 -13.72
N ALA A 148 -10.24 -3.83 -12.44
CA ALA A 148 -10.01 -2.58 -11.71
C ALA A 148 -8.52 -2.15 -11.62
N PHE A 149 -7.59 -3.07 -11.90
CA PHE A 149 -6.15 -2.79 -11.86
C PHE A 149 -5.51 -2.58 -13.25
N ILE A 150 -6.23 -2.84 -14.34
CA ILE A 150 -5.67 -2.85 -15.70
C ILE A 150 -5.07 -1.50 -16.07
N ASP A 151 -5.80 -0.40 -15.87
CA ASP A 151 -5.37 0.94 -16.27
C ASP A 151 -4.04 1.38 -15.61
N ASN A 152 -3.75 0.85 -14.43
CA ASN A 152 -2.52 1.16 -13.69
C ASN A 152 -1.35 0.25 -14.06
N THR A 153 -1.61 -0.97 -14.50
CA THR A 153 -0.60 -2.03 -14.65
C THR A 153 -0.22 -2.33 -16.09
N HIS A 154 -1.01 -1.83 -17.04
CA HIS A 154 -0.84 -2.06 -18.47
C HIS A 154 -0.49 -0.79 -19.25
N ARG A 155 0.22 -0.96 -20.37
CA ARG A 155 0.47 0.08 -21.37
C ARG A 155 0.44 -0.56 -22.76
N ASP A 156 -0.34 0.01 -23.69
CA ASP A 156 -0.44 -0.45 -25.08
C ASP A 156 -0.82 -1.94 -25.21
N GLY A 157 -1.70 -2.42 -24.32
CA GLY A 157 -2.16 -3.81 -24.29
C GLY A 157 -1.17 -4.80 -23.68
N LYS A 158 -0.06 -4.34 -23.11
CA LYS A 158 0.98 -5.14 -22.46
C LYS A 158 0.96 -4.91 -20.96
N GLN A 159 1.22 -5.98 -20.20
CA GLN A 159 1.30 -5.94 -18.76
C GLN A 159 2.75 -5.79 -18.28
N TYR A 160 3.02 -4.75 -17.51
CA TYR A 160 4.37 -4.46 -16.98
C TYR A 160 4.42 -4.55 -15.46
N PHE A 161 3.29 -4.29 -14.80
CA PHE A 161 3.17 -4.40 -13.36
C PHE A 161 2.18 -5.50 -12.99
N LEU A 162 2.47 -6.21 -11.90
CA LEU A 162 1.52 -7.10 -11.23
C LEU A 162 0.97 -6.38 -10.01
N PRO A 163 -0.34 -6.21 -9.89
CA PRO A 163 -0.86 -5.46 -8.75
C PRO A 163 -0.55 -6.18 -7.42
N VAL A 164 -0.11 -5.40 -6.44
CA VAL A 164 0.05 -5.86 -5.05
C VAL A 164 -1.29 -5.88 -4.35
N GLY A 165 -2.08 -4.85 -4.61
CA GLY A 165 -3.37 -4.60 -3.99
C GLY A 165 -3.77 -3.14 -4.15
N ALA A 166 -4.92 -2.80 -3.62
CA ALA A 166 -5.44 -1.45 -3.59
C ALA A 166 -5.93 -1.05 -2.21
N ASP A 167 -5.88 0.26 -1.95
CA ASP A 167 -6.60 0.91 -0.87
C ASP A 167 -7.75 1.74 -1.43
N VAL A 168 -8.88 1.71 -0.75
CA VAL A 168 -10.00 2.64 -0.90
C VAL A 168 -10.39 3.18 0.46
N TYR A 169 -11.30 4.13 0.49
CA TYR A 169 -11.75 4.73 1.75
C TYR A 169 -12.99 4.05 2.29
N LEU A 170 -13.00 3.81 3.61
CA LEU A 170 -14.13 3.28 4.37
C LEU A 170 -14.48 4.22 5.52
N LEU A 171 -15.75 4.25 5.91
CA LEU A 171 -16.23 4.88 7.13
C LEU A 171 -16.01 3.91 8.30
N LEU A 172 -15.38 4.41 9.36
CA LEU A 172 -15.30 3.73 10.66
C LEU A 172 -15.88 4.62 11.74
N ALA A 173 -16.80 4.07 12.51
CA ALA A 173 -17.45 4.73 13.63
C ALA A 173 -17.24 3.96 14.93
N ASN A 174 -16.85 4.64 16.00
CA ASN A 174 -16.99 4.10 17.34
C ASN A 174 -18.49 4.02 17.69
N ASN A 175 -18.94 2.90 18.28
CA ASN A 175 -20.35 2.67 18.58
C ASN A 175 -20.94 3.69 19.58
N LYS A 176 -20.10 4.47 20.27
CA LYS A 176 -20.51 5.63 21.06
C LYS A 176 -21.15 6.74 20.21
N ALA A 177 -20.81 6.83 18.95
CA ALA A 177 -21.41 7.81 18.03
C ALA A 177 -22.82 7.40 17.57
N LEU A 178 -23.18 6.10 17.59
CA LEU A 178 -24.47 5.60 17.08
C LEU A 178 -25.69 6.25 17.67
N PRO A 179 -25.76 6.59 19.00
CA PRO A 179 -26.90 7.30 19.57
C PRO A 179 -27.18 8.67 18.96
N TYR A 180 -26.22 9.26 18.26
CA TYR A 180 -26.31 10.56 17.58
C TYR A 180 -26.62 10.43 16.09
N LEU A 181 -26.66 9.20 15.54
CA LEU A 181 -26.99 8.99 14.14
C LEU A 181 -28.43 9.48 13.85
N PRO A 182 -28.64 10.29 12.81
CA PRO A 182 -29.97 10.77 12.47
C PRO A 182 -30.96 9.62 12.23
N ASP A 183 -32.22 9.80 12.64
CA ASP A 183 -33.25 8.79 12.52
C ASP A 183 -33.43 8.31 11.06
N GLY A 184 -33.46 7.00 10.87
CA GLY A 184 -33.69 6.36 9.57
C GLY A 184 -32.48 6.32 8.65
N VAL A 185 -31.30 6.71 9.11
CA VAL A 185 -30.04 6.58 8.34
C VAL A 185 -29.50 5.17 8.47
N GLU A 186 -29.29 4.53 7.31
CA GLU A 186 -28.62 3.23 7.21
C GLU A 186 -27.13 3.47 6.91
N LEU A 187 -26.21 2.95 7.73
CA LEU A 187 -24.77 3.23 7.62
C LEU A 187 -24.16 2.75 6.30
N ASP A 188 -24.61 1.62 5.77
CA ASP A 188 -24.13 1.10 4.48
C ASP A 188 -24.60 1.94 3.26
N ALA A 189 -25.52 2.88 3.48
CA ALA A 189 -26.04 3.79 2.45
C ALA A 189 -25.97 5.28 2.86
N ILE A 190 -25.18 5.59 3.89
CA ILE A 190 -25.04 6.96 4.40
C ILE A 190 -24.50 7.91 3.31
N THR A 191 -25.05 9.11 3.26
CA THR A 191 -24.52 10.17 2.39
C THR A 191 -23.56 11.08 3.14
N TRP A 192 -22.72 11.84 2.41
CA TRP A 192 -21.84 12.83 3.00
C TRP A 192 -22.59 13.92 3.78
N ASP A 193 -23.77 14.33 3.29
CA ASP A 193 -24.61 15.29 4.02
C ASP A 193 -25.10 14.71 5.35
N GLN A 194 -25.54 13.44 5.37
CA GLN A 194 -25.94 12.74 6.59
C GLN A 194 -24.75 12.49 7.53
N TYR A 195 -23.58 12.19 6.98
CA TYR A 195 -22.35 12.08 7.77
C TYR A 195 -21.99 13.41 8.46
N ALA A 196 -22.12 14.52 7.76
CA ALA A 196 -21.91 15.85 8.35
C ALA A 196 -22.96 16.16 9.43
N ASP A 197 -24.26 15.84 9.21
CA ASP A 197 -25.30 15.99 10.23
C ASP A 197 -24.98 15.15 11.47
N TRP A 198 -24.53 13.91 11.27
CA TRP A 198 -24.12 13.04 12.36
C TRP A 198 -22.93 13.59 13.14
N ALA A 199 -21.90 14.07 12.45
CA ALA A 199 -20.72 14.68 13.07
C ALA A 199 -21.07 15.91 13.90
N VAL A 200 -21.97 16.76 13.40
CA VAL A 200 -22.50 17.93 14.12
C VAL A 200 -23.27 17.48 15.39
N ALA A 201 -24.16 16.50 15.26
CA ALA A 201 -24.93 15.99 16.38
C ALA A 201 -24.04 15.38 17.50
N VAL A 202 -22.96 14.68 17.11
CA VAL A 202 -21.94 14.20 18.08
C VAL A 202 -21.26 15.36 18.78
N ALA A 203 -20.80 16.37 18.04
CA ALA A 203 -20.11 17.52 18.63
C ALA A 203 -21.01 18.33 19.59
N GLU A 204 -22.28 18.55 19.23
CA GLU A 204 -23.26 19.24 20.09
C GLU A 204 -23.57 18.43 21.34
N GLY A 205 -23.74 17.09 21.21
CA GLY A 205 -24.08 16.22 22.33
C GLY A 205 -22.94 16.01 23.31
N GLU A 206 -21.71 15.89 22.82
CA GLU A 206 -20.51 15.69 23.64
C GLU A 206 -19.86 17.01 24.10
N GLY A 207 -20.22 18.13 23.48
CA GLY A 207 -19.59 19.43 23.73
C GLY A 207 -18.16 19.53 23.19
N GLU A 208 -17.74 18.59 22.33
CA GLU A 208 -16.42 18.46 21.75
C GLU A 208 -16.48 17.70 20.43
N GLY A 209 -15.72 18.14 19.43
CA GLY A 209 -15.62 17.44 18.14
C GLY A 209 -14.97 16.07 18.24
N LYS A 210 -15.50 15.12 17.47
CA LYS A 210 -15.07 13.71 17.48
C LYS A 210 -14.71 13.17 16.08
N VAL A 211 -14.69 14.02 15.06
CA VAL A 211 -14.24 13.64 13.70
C VAL A 211 -12.73 13.74 13.61
N CYS A 212 -12.10 12.65 13.18
CA CYS A 212 -10.67 12.59 12.93
C CYS A 212 -10.37 12.63 11.43
N ILE A 213 -9.38 13.44 11.05
CA ILE A 213 -8.82 13.50 9.69
C ILE A 213 -7.39 12.97 9.73
N THR A 214 -7.08 11.97 8.90
CA THR A 214 -5.75 11.35 8.80
C THR A 214 -4.82 12.15 7.90
N GLY A 215 -3.51 12.08 8.16
CA GLY A 215 -2.47 12.55 7.24
C GLY A 215 -2.30 14.06 7.16
N ILE A 216 -2.52 14.79 8.26
CA ILE A 216 -2.35 16.25 8.28
C ILE A 216 -0.90 16.68 7.98
N PRO A 217 0.14 16.13 8.67
CA PRO A 217 1.53 16.54 8.40
C PRO A 217 1.99 16.19 6.98
N SER A 218 1.58 15.03 6.47
CA SER A 218 1.93 14.55 5.12
C SER A 218 1.05 15.11 4.00
N LYS A 219 0.00 15.87 4.37
CA LYS A 219 -1.06 16.35 3.46
C LYS A 219 -1.76 15.23 2.69
N SER A 220 -1.75 13.99 3.22
CA SER A 220 -2.46 12.87 2.60
C SER A 220 -3.98 12.93 2.84
N TRP A 221 -4.45 13.82 3.70
CA TRP A 221 -5.88 14.15 3.87
C TRP A 221 -6.57 14.52 2.54
N ILE A 222 -5.83 15.07 1.56
CA ILE A 222 -6.35 15.41 0.24
C ILE A 222 -7.02 14.22 -0.46
N TYR A 223 -6.60 12.98 -0.17
CA TYR A 223 -7.18 11.80 -0.82
C TYR A 223 -8.60 11.52 -0.32
N MET A 224 -8.87 11.71 0.98
CA MET A 224 -10.23 11.63 1.53
C MET A 224 -11.12 12.74 0.97
N PHE A 225 -10.61 13.97 0.90
CA PHE A 225 -11.32 15.11 0.31
C PHE A 225 -11.55 14.91 -1.19
N GLY A 226 -10.57 14.36 -1.91
CA GLY A 226 -10.73 13.94 -3.30
C GLY A 226 -11.84 12.90 -3.48
N GLY A 227 -11.93 11.92 -2.60
CA GLY A 227 -13.03 10.95 -2.57
C GLY A 227 -14.39 11.63 -2.36
N THR A 228 -14.47 12.59 -1.42
CA THR A 228 -15.68 13.42 -1.25
C THR A 228 -15.99 14.19 -2.54
N GLY A 229 -14.99 14.82 -3.18
CA GLY A 229 -15.14 15.53 -4.45
C GLY A 229 -15.73 14.65 -5.55
N LEU A 230 -15.17 13.45 -5.75
CA LEU A 230 -15.69 12.47 -6.72
C LEU A 230 -17.16 12.12 -6.46
N SER A 231 -17.56 12.02 -5.18
CA SER A 231 -18.95 11.76 -4.79
C SER A 231 -19.91 12.87 -5.25
N TYR A 232 -19.43 14.09 -5.43
CA TYR A 232 -20.18 15.25 -5.93
C TYR A 232 -19.90 15.57 -7.40
N GLY A 233 -19.17 14.70 -8.12
CA GLY A 233 -18.90 14.84 -9.55
C GLY A 233 -17.71 15.73 -9.90
N ALA A 234 -16.89 16.10 -8.93
CA ALA A 234 -15.58 16.73 -9.19
C ALA A 234 -14.59 15.71 -9.79
N GLY A 235 -13.54 16.19 -10.43
CA GLY A 235 -12.35 15.40 -10.76
C GLY A 235 -11.39 15.28 -9.57
N PHE A 236 -10.18 14.73 -9.83
CA PHE A 236 -9.12 14.72 -8.83
C PHE A 236 -7.73 14.94 -9.48
N PRO A 237 -6.95 15.91 -9.02
CA PRO A 237 -7.29 16.94 -8.03
C PRO A 237 -8.03 18.12 -8.70
N ASP A 238 -9.24 18.37 -8.31
CA ASP A 238 -10.06 19.48 -8.79
C ASP A 238 -10.43 20.33 -7.57
N ALA A 239 -10.13 21.62 -7.62
CA ALA A 239 -10.34 22.50 -6.49
C ALA A 239 -11.58 23.37 -6.62
N ASN A 240 -12.01 23.79 -7.84
CA ASN A 240 -12.95 24.88 -8.01
C ASN A 240 -14.22 24.58 -8.80
N SER A 241 -14.45 23.35 -9.27
CA SER A 241 -15.71 22.96 -9.89
C SER A 241 -16.89 23.04 -8.91
N GLU A 242 -18.11 23.01 -9.44
CA GLU A 242 -19.33 22.93 -8.63
C GLU A 242 -19.32 21.72 -7.69
N GLY A 243 -18.80 20.58 -8.17
CA GLY A 243 -18.65 19.36 -7.37
C GLY A 243 -17.61 19.53 -6.24
N ALA A 244 -16.49 20.17 -6.51
CA ALA A 244 -15.47 20.46 -5.50
C ALA A 244 -16.02 21.41 -4.42
N LEU A 245 -16.70 22.50 -4.82
CA LEU A 245 -17.33 23.40 -3.86
C LEU A 245 -18.37 22.67 -3.00
N ALA A 246 -19.23 21.84 -3.61
CA ALA A 246 -20.24 21.06 -2.88
C ALA A 246 -19.59 20.12 -1.86
N ALA A 247 -18.51 19.45 -2.24
CA ALA A 247 -17.73 18.59 -1.33
C ALA A 247 -17.14 19.39 -0.16
N TRP A 248 -16.54 20.56 -0.43
CA TRP A 248 -16.01 21.41 0.64
C TRP A 248 -17.09 21.94 1.59
N LYS A 249 -18.33 22.14 1.13
CA LYS A 249 -19.46 22.53 1.98
C LYS A 249 -19.83 21.46 3.01
N VAL A 250 -19.61 20.18 2.73
CA VAL A 250 -19.77 19.10 3.72
C VAL A 250 -18.80 19.30 4.89
N TRP A 251 -17.54 19.52 4.57
CA TRP A 251 -16.49 19.70 5.57
C TRP A 251 -16.62 21.04 6.31
N GLU A 252 -17.02 22.09 5.64
CA GLU A 252 -17.40 23.39 6.24
C GLU A 252 -18.45 23.22 7.33
N LYS A 253 -19.51 22.47 7.06
CA LYS A 253 -20.58 22.20 8.02
C LYS A 253 -20.04 21.59 9.31
N ILE A 254 -19.13 20.62 9.19
CA ILE A 254 -18.48 19.99 10.35
C ILE A 254 -17.55 20.98 11.07
N GLY A 255 -16.77 21.77 10.33
CA GLY A 255 -15.84 22.78 10.87
C GLY A 255 -16.55 23.90 11.63
N LEU A 256 -17.62 24.47 11.07
CA LEU A 256 -18.45 25.50 11.69
C LEU A 256 -19.05 25.03 13.03
N ALA A 257 -19.36 23.75 13.15
CA ALA A 257 -19.87 23.15 14.39
C ALA A 257 -18.77 22.73 15.38
N GLY A 258 -17.49 22.95 15.06
CA GLY A 258 -16.37 22.47 15.88
C GLY A 258 -16.30 20.94 15.95
N GLY A 259 -16.73 20.24 14.89
CA GLY A 259 -16.89 18.79 14.87
C GLY A 259 -15.60 17.98 14.81
N PHE A 260 -14.45 18.60 14.54
CA PHE A 260 -13.15 17.93 14.50
C PHE A 260 -12.52 17.79 15.88
N VAL A 261 -11.75 16.70 16.07
CA VAL A 261 -11.01 16.50 17.33
C VAL A 261 -10.07 17.70 17.62
N PRO A 262 -9.92 18.11 18.90
CA PRO A 262 -9.08 19.27 19.25
C PRO A 262 -7.62 19.14 18.82
N THR A 263 -7.13 17.91 18.65
CA THR A 263 -5.75 17.60 18.26
C THR A 263 -5.54 17.47 16.76
N VAL A 264 -6.51 17.83 15.93
CA VAL A 264 -6.54 17.58 14.47
C VAL A 264 -5.23 17.96 13.76
N LEU A 265 -4.60 19.06 14.13
CA LEU A 265 -3.33 19.55 13.53
C LEU A 265 -2.16 18.56 13.59
N ASN A 266 -2.14 17.70 14.58
CA ASN A 266 -1.03 16.80 14.85
C ASN A 266 -1.32 15.34 14.44
N VAL A 267 -2.45 15.11 13.76
CA VAL A 267 -2.87 13.75 13.42
C VAL A 267 -2.18 13.28 12.13
N ASP A 268 -1.22 12.38 12.27
CA ASP A 268 -0.67 11.64 11.14
C ASP A 268 -1.58 10.45 10.76
N SER A 269 -2.11 9.74 11.76
CA SER A 269 -3.05 8.63 11.56
C SER A 269 -4.17 8.66 12.59
N CYS A 270 -5.40 8.42 12.16
CA CYS A 270 -6.56 8.29 13.05
C CYS A 270 -6.62 6.97 13.83
N VAL A 271 -5.70 6.03 13.59
CA VAL A 271 -5.67 4.72 14.27
C VAL A 271 -5.64 4.90 15.81
N ASP A 272 -4.64 5.61 16.31
CA ASP A 272 -4.48 5.81 17.76
C ASP A 272 -5.62 6.63 18.39
N PRO A 273 -6.06 7.78 17.82
CA PRO A 273 -7.21 8.51 18.33
C PRO A 273 -8.50 7.68 18.39
N MET A 274 -8.77 6.84 17.38
CA MET A 274 -9.93 5.94 17.39
C MET A 274 -9.79 4.85 18.45
N MET A 275 -8.64 4.18 18.56
CA MET A 275 -8.39 3.15 19.57
C MET A 275 -8.48 3.69 21.01
N ARG A 276 -8.09 4.95 21.22
CA ARG A 276 -8.19 5.62 22.54
C ARG A 276 -9.53 6.30 22.78
N GLU A 277 -10.47 6.18 21.82
CA GLU A 277 -11.81 6.81 21.89
C GLU A 277 -11.76 8.36 21.98
N GLU A 278 -10.65 8.97 21.61
CA GLU A 278 -10.51 10.41 21.45
C GLU A 278 -11.28 10.90 20.22
N ALA A 279 -11.32 10.06 19.18
CA ALA A 279 -12.14 10.23 17.99
C ALA A 279 -13.19 9.11 17.88
N TRP A 280 -14.35 9.44 17.30
CA TRP A 280 -15.45 8.51 17.13
C TRP A 280 -15.86 8.30 15.66
N LEU A 281 -15.53 9.25 14.79
CA LEU A 281 -15.86 9.20 13.37
C LEU A 281 -14.62 9.47 12.53
N THR A 282 -14.40 8.66 11.51
CA THR A 282 -13.38 8.90 10.51
C THR A 282 -13.72 8.21 9.20
N VAL A 283 -13.28 8.77 8.08
CA VAL A 283 -13.23 8.11 6.78
C VAL A 283 -11.78 8.05 6.38
N PHE A 284 -11.22 6.85 6.29
CA PHE A 284 -9.82 6.65 5.93
C PHE A 284 -9.63 5.33 5.18
N HIS A 285 -8.45 5.10 4.64
CA HIS A 285 -8.24 3.94 3.79
C HIS A 285 -8.38 2.61 4.55
N ASN A 286 -8.88 1.61 3.85
CA ASN A 286 -9.32 0.33 4.41
C ASN A 286 -8.24 -0.37 5.24
N ALA A 287 -6.95 -0.30 4.88
CA ALA A 287 -5.88 -0.90 5.67
C ALA A 287 -5.81 -0.34 7.11
N ARG A 288 -6.08 0.95 7.31
CA ARG A 288 -6.12 1.56 8.65
C ARG A 288 -7.46 1.37 9.34
N ALA A 289 -8.57 1.37 8.57
CA ALA A 289 -9.88 0.97 9.08
C ALA A 289 -9.83 -0.45 9.63
N GLY A 290 -9.22 -1.38 8.89
CA GLY A 290 -9.05 -2.76 9.30
C GLY A 290 -8.21 -2.93 10.56
N GLN A 291 -7.12 -2.18 10.68
CA GLN A 291 -6.28 -2.21 11.87
C GLN A 291 -7.06 -1.83 13.14
N VAL A 292 -7.91 -0.81 13.09
CA VAL A 292 -8.75 -0.39 14.22
C VAL A 292 -9.89 -1.37 14.43
N PHE A 293 -10.64 -1.72 13.39
CA PHE A 293 -11.82 -2.59 13.48
C PHE A 293 -11.45 -3.98 14.01
N ALA A 294 -10.41 -4.61 13.47
CA ALA A 294 -9.95 -5.91 13.93
C ALA A 294 -9.42 -5.90 15.37
N SER A 295 -9.02 -4.75 15.92
CA SER A 295 -8.57 -4.65 17.30
C SER A 295 -9.72 -4.82 18.31
N ASN A 296 -10.94 -4.40 17.97
CA ASN A 296 -12.15 -4.54 18.78
C ASN A 296 -13.41 -4.34 17.92
N GLU A 297 -13.82 -5.36 17.17
CA GLU A 297 -15.00 -5.33 16.29
C GLU A 297 -16.32 -4.99 17.01
N THR A 298 -16.39 -5.24 18.31
CA THR A 298 -17.61 -4.94 19.11
C THR A 298 -17.72 -3.47 19.51
N ALA A 299 -16.63 -2.70 19.43
CA ALA A 299 -16.60 -1.28 19.78
C ALA A 299 -16.78 -0.37 18.57
N PHE A 300 -16.64 -0.91 17.38
CA PHE A 300 -16.68 -0.15 16.13
C PHE A 300 -17.71 -0.71 15.15
N THR A 301 -18.20 0.15 14.28
CA THR A 301 -19.01 -0.20 13.12
C THR A 301 -18.28 0.28 11.87
N LEU A 302 -18.18 -0.63 10.90
CA LEU A 302 -17.54 -0.39 9.60
C LEU A 302 -18.61 -0.27 8.51
N ALA A 303 -18.46 0.72 7.61
CA ALA A 303 -19.32 0.91 6.47
C ALA A 303 -18.52 1.35 5.24
N PRO A 304 -19.06 1.26 4.01
CA PRO A 304 -18.50 1.95 2.87
C PRO A 304 -18.34 3.45 3.14
N ALA A 305 -17.44 4.13 2.44
CA ALA A 305 -17.37 5.59 2.52
C ALA A 305 -18.73 6.21 2.17
N PRO A 306 -19.08 7.37 2.76
CA PRO A 306 -20.34 8.03 2.46
C PRO A 306 -20.47 8.34 0.96
N SER A 307 -21.70 8.26 0.44
CA SER A 307 -22.02 8.57 -0.95
C SER A 307 -22.42 10.03 -1.13
N GLY A 308 -22.33 10.53 -2.35
CA GLY A 308 -22.93 11.78 -2.81
C GLY A 308 -23.86 11.53 -3.99
N PRO A 309 -24.32 12.60 -4.66
CA PRO A 309 -25.17 12.47 -5.85
C PRO A 309 -24.57 11.63 -6.99
N ASN A 310 -23.24 11.57 -7.07
CA ASN A 310 -22.51 10.82 -8.09
C ASN A 310 -22.09 9.39 -7.62
N GLY A 311 -22.50 8.98 -6.42
CA GLY A 311 -22.16 7.68 -5.83
C GLY A 311 -21.08 7.76 -4.74
N ILE A 312 -20.46 6.63 -4.41
CA ILE A 312 -19.37 6.55 -3.44
C ILE A 312 -18.07 6.92 -4.14
N GLY A 313 -17.48 8.07 -3.80
CA GLY A 313 -16.20 8.48 -4.34
C GLY A 313 -15.02 7.94 -3.50
N SER A 314 -13.96 7.50 -4.16
CA SER A 314 -12.73 7.08 -3.47
C SER A 314 -11.49 7.37 -4.32
N ILE A 315 -10.43 7.79 -3.67
CA ILE A 315 -9.10 7.79 -4.29
C ILE A 315 -8.45 6.44 -3.98
N ALA A 316 -8.10 5.68 -5.02
CA ALA A 316 -7.44 4.39 -4.86
C ALA A 316 -5.92 4.54 -4.96
N GLY A 317 -5.24 4.09 -3.92
CA GLY A 317 -3.82 3.80 -3.98
C GLY A 317 -3.62 2.38 -4.53
N VAL A 318 -3.02 2.25 -5.71
CA VAL A 318 -2.63 0.97 -6.30
C VAL A 318 -1.12 0.88 -6.29
N SER A 319 -0.60 -0.25 -5.85
CA SER A 319 0.83 -0.55 -5.98
C SER A 319 1.02 -1.79 -6.85
N GLY A 320 2.13 -1.85 -7.57
CA GLY A 320 2.43 -2.96 -8.48
C GLY A 320 3.88 -3.39 -8.38
N TYR A 321 4.09 -4.70 -8.46
CA TYR A 321 5.40 -5.33 -8.63
C TYR A 321 5.83 -5.23 -10.10
N ALA A 322 7.09 -4.97 -10.34
CA ALA A 322 7.69 -5.09 -11.67
C ALA A 322 9.07 -5.70 -11.60
N VAL A 323 9.46 -6.43 -12.65
CA VAL A 323 10.84 -6.89 -12.83
C VAL A 323 11.63 -5.78 -13.52
N MET A 324 12.79 -5.45 -12.96
CA MET A 324 13.70 -4.46 -13.55
C MET A 324 14.25 -4.99 -14.87
N LYS A 325 14.20 -4.16 -15.90
CA LYS A 325 14.78 -4.49 -17.20
C LYS A 325 16.27 -4.72 -17.08
N GLY A 326 16.74 -5.87 -17.60
CA GLY A 326 18.14 -6.26 -17.51
C GLY A 326 18.53 -6.91 -16.18
N SER A 327 17.57 -7.31 -15.33
CA SER A 327 17.85 -8.12 -14.14
C SER A 327 18.56 -9.42 -14.51
N ALA A 328 19.69 -9.70 -13.84
CA ALA A 328 20.41 -10.96 -14.01
C ALA A 328 19.66 -12.17 -13.40
N ASN A 329 18.66 -11.92 -12.55
CA ASN A 329 17.86 -12.92 -11.86
C ASN A 329 16.42 -12.99 -12.38
N TYR A 330 16.19 -12.67 -13.66
CA TYR A 330 14.83 -12.57 -14.25
C TYR A 330 13.93 -13.77 -13.92
N ASP A 331 14.40 -15.00 -14.15
CA ASP A 331 13.58 -16.20 -13.91
C ASP A 331 13.23 -16.35 -12.41
N LEU A 332 14.15 -16.04 -11.51
CA LEU A 332 13.90 -16.07 -10.08
C LEU A 332 12.94 -14.94 -9.65
N ALA A 333 13.08 -13.76 -10.25
CA ALA A 333 12.17 -12.66 -10.01
C ALA A 333 10.74 -13.01 -10.44
N VAL A 334 10.57 -13.61 -11.61
CA VAL A 334 9.28 -14.11 -12.11
C VAL A 334 8.69 -15.18 -11.18
N SER A 335 9.51 -16.14 -10.71
CA SER A 335 9.08 -17.16 -9.76
C SER A 335 8.58 -16.56 -8.44
N PHE A 336 9.27 -15.52 -7.93
CA PHE A 336 8.83 -14.84 -6.72
C PHE A 336 7.53 -14.05 -6.94
N LEU A 337 7.37 -13.39 -8.10
CA LEU A 337 6.12 -12.71 -8.45
C LEU A 337 4.96 -13.69 -8.65
N GLU A 338 5.21 -14.86 -9.23
CA GLU A 338 4.24 -15.94 -9.32
C GLU A 338 3.75 -16.34 -7.94
N TYR A 339 4.69 -16.62 -7.02
CA TYR A 339 4.39 -16.94 -5.62
C TYR A 339 3.60 -15.82 -4.91
N LEU A 340 4.04 -14.56 -5.02
CA LEU A 340 3.38 -13.42 -4.38
C LEU A 340 1.94 -13.19 -4.85
N THR A 341 1.61 -13.60 -6.07
CA THR A 341 0.29 -13.41 -6.66
C THR A 341 -0.62 -14.64 -6.60
N ARG A 342 -0.19 -15.74 -5.96
CA ARG A 342 -1.06 -16.88 -5.65
C ARG A 342 -2.25 -16.47 -4.80
N PRO A 343 -3.46 -16.97 -5.07
CA PRO A 343 -4.66 -16.56 -4.34
C PRO A 343 -4.56 -16.67 -2.82
N ASP A 344 -3.98 -17.76 -2.30
CA ASP A 344 -3.79 -17.97 -0.86
C ASP A 344 -2.75 -17.03 -0.25
N VAL A 345 -1.68 -16.70 -0.99
CA VAL A 345 -0.66 -15.73 -0.56
C VAL A 345 -1.22 -14.32 -0.59
N GLN A 346 -2.07 -13.99 -1.57
CA GLN A 346 -2.74 -12.70 -1.68
C GLN A 346 -3.67 -12.44 -0.48
N VAL A 347 -4.40 -13.44 -0.01
CA VAL A 347 -5.22 -13.30 1.22
C VAL A 347 -4.35 -13.11 2.46
N LYS A 348 -3.23 -13.83 2.56
CA LYS A 348 -2.28 -13.59 3.67
C LYS A 348 -1.73 -12.16 3.64
N LEU A 349 -1.36 -11.66 2.45
CA LEU A 349 -0.92 -10.28 2.27
C LEU A 349 -2.01 -9.28 2.67
N ALA A 350 -3.24 -9.47 2.20
CA ALA A 350 -4.37 -8.63 2.54
C ALA A 350 -4.60 -8.56 4.07
N LYS A 351 -4.62 -9.70 4.74
CA LYS A 351 -4.79 -9.77 6.21
C LYS A 351 -3.62 -9.14 6.96
N GLY A 352 -2.39 -9.40 6.53
CA GLY A 352 -1.17 -8.89 7.18
C GLY A 352 -0.94 -7.38 6.97
N THR A 353 -1.59 -6.78 5.99
CA THR A 353 -1.52 -5.34 5.70
C THR A 353 -2.74 -4.56 6.22
N GLY A 354 -3.61 -5.20 6.98
CA GLY A 354 -4.81 -4.56 7.55
C GLY A 354 -5.97 -4.42 6.56
N GLY A 355 -5.98 -5.20 5.48
CA GLY A 355 -7.12 -5.31 4.58
C GLY A 355 -6.92 -4.68 3.20
N PHE A 356 -5.72 -4.67 2.64
CA PHE A 356 -5.52 -4.36 1.22
C PHE A 356 -6.44 -5.22 0.37
N ILE A 357 -7.03 -4.64 -0.68
CA ILE A 357 -7.89 -5.36 -1.59
C ILE A 357 -7.02 -6.30 -2.43
N PRO A 358 -7.23 -7.63 -2.35
CA PRO A 358 -6.50 -8.57 -3.20
C PRO A 358 -6.81 -8.31 -4.67
N PRO A 359 -5.81 -8.26 -5.56
CA PRO A 359 -6.03 -8.03 -6.97
C PRO A 359 -6.44 -9.26 -7.76
N VAL A 360 -6.37 -10.44 -7.15
CA VAL A 360 -6.70 -11.74 -7.76
C VAL A 360 -8.10 -12.14 -7.35
N GLU A 361 -8.98 -12.45 -8.32
CA GLU A 361 -10.39 -12.74 -8.09
C GLU A 361 -10.59 -13.99 -7.23
N GLU A 362 -9.81 -15.03 -7.46
CA GLU A 362 -9.84 -16.31 -6.75
C GLU A 362 -9.41 -16.19 -5.27
N ALA A 363 -8.76 -15.08 -4.89
CA ALA A 363 -8.43 -14.80 -3.49
C ALA A 363 -9.67 -14.72 -2.59
N ARG A 364 -10.85 -14.37 -3.15
CA ARG A 364 -12.12 -14.33 -2.42
C ARG A 364 -12.52 -15.68 -1.83
N ASP A 365 -12.15 -16.77 -2.50
CA ASP A 365 -12.48 -18.14 -2.06
C ASP A 365 -11.75 -18.53 -0.76
N TYR A 366 -10.72 -17.77 -0.38
CA TYR A 366 -9.92 -17.94 0.84
C TYR A 366 -10.29 -16.98 1.97
N LEU A 367 -11.25 -16.05 1.73
CA LEU A 367 -11.79 -15.21 2.79
C LEU A 367 -12.73 -16.02 3.67
N GLY A 368 -12.77 -15.71 4.98
CA GLY A 368 -13.61 -16.33 5.98
C GLY A 368 -14.58 -15.33 6.61
N ASP A 369 -14.79 -15.49 7.93
CA ASP A 369 -15.71 -14.67 8.73
C ASP A 369 -14.96 -13.84 9.80
N GLU A 370 -13.65 -13.62 9.62
CA GLU A 370 -12.88 -12.78 10.54
C GLU A 370 -13.20 -11.29 10.30
N ALA A 371 -13.01 -10.44 11.32
CA ALA A 371 -13.21 -9.00 11.20
C ALA A 371 -12.48 -8.38 10.01
N ILE A 372 -11.26 -8.84 9.72
CA ILE A 372 -10.47 -8.36 8.59
C ILE A 372 -11.07 -8.77 7.23
N ASP A 373 -11.75 -9.92 7.16
CA ASP A 373 -12.43 -10.34 5.94
C ASP A 373 -13.63 -9.44 5.62
N GLU A 374 -14.33 -8.93 6.66
CA GLU A 374 -15.38 -7.92 6.50
C GLU A 374 -14.82 -6.61 5.91
N VAL A 375 -13.65 -6.16 6.40
CA VAL A 375 -12.97 -4.97 5.86
C VAL A 375 -12.67 -5.13 4.37
N ILE A 376 -12.09 -6.27 3.99
CA ILE A 376 -11.76 -6.58 2.59
C ILE A 376 -13.03 -6.58 1.74
N ASN A 377 -14.10 -7.23 2.20
CA ASN A 377 -15.36 -7.31 1.46
C ASN A 377 -16.00 -5.93 1.26
N LYS A 378 -16.01 -5.06 2.29
CA LYS A 378 -16.51 -3.67 2.18
C LYS A 378 -15.66 -2.85 1.22
N ALA A 379 -14.32 -3.00 1.27
CA ALA A 379 -13.41 -2.30 0.38
C ALA A 379 -13.59 -2.73 -1.09
N VAL A 380 -13.78 -4.03 -1.35
CA VAL A 380 -14.09 -4.55 -2.69
C VAL A 380 -15.38 -3.96 -3.24
N LEU A 381 -16.41 -3.79 -2.40
CA LEU A 381 -17.66 -3.12 -2.82
C LEU A 381 -17.42 -1.69 -3.27
N VAL A 382 -16.61 -0.92 -2.54
CA VAL A 382 -16.24 0.45 -2.91
C VAL A 382 -15.43 0.47 -4.21
N LEU A 383 -14.43 -0.41 -4.35
CA LEU A 383 -13.60 -0.47 -5.56
C LEU A 383 -14.41 -0.78 -6.81
N ASN A 384 -15.34 -1.74 -6.73
CA ASN A 384 -16.09 -2.21 -7.90
C ASN A 384 -17.30 -1.36 -8.26
N ASN A 385 -17.92 -0.66 -7.30
CA ASN A 385 -19.18 0.07 -7.49
C ASN A 385 -19.05 1.58 -7.26
N GLY A 386 -17.90 2.04 -6.77
CA GLY A 386 -17.65 3.45 -6.51
C GLY A 386 -17.15 4.22 -7.74
N VAL A 387 -17.14 5.53 -7.61
CA VAL A 387 -16.43 6.44 -8.51
C VAL A 387 -15.00 6.53 -8.03
N VAL A 388 -14.12 5.75 -8.62
CA VAL A 388 -12.74 5.59 -8.16
C VAL A 388 -11.77 6.33 -9.09
N SER A 389 -10.84 7.05 -8.51
CA SER A 389 -9.73 7.69 -9.24
C SER A 389 -8.39 7.27 -8.63
N GLY A 390 -7.38 7.09 -9.47
CA GLY A 390 -6.00 6.91 -9.03
C GLY A 390 -5.37 8.24 -8.58
N VAL A 391 -4.13 8.16 -8.11
CA VAL A 391 -3.31 9.34 -7.77
C VAL A 391 -2.52 9.79 -9.00
N PRO A 392 -2.81 10.97 -9.57
CA PRO A 392 -2.23 11.41 -10.85
C PRO A 392 -0.86 12.10 -10.70
N GLY A 393 -0.03 11.63 -9.77
CA GLY A 393 1.23 12.29 -9.40
C GLY A 393 2.22 12.47 -10.55
N SER A 394 2.23 11.55 -11.53
CA SER A 394 3.10 11.63 -12.71
C SER A 394 2.76 12.77 -13.67
N LEU A 395 1.55 13.32 -13.61
CA LEU A 395 1.12 14.46 -14.45
C LEU A 395 1.69 15.80 -13.97
N TYR A 396 2.21 15.85 -12.75
CA TYR A 396 2.66 17.07 -12.11
C TYR A 396 4.17 17.08 -11.88
N GLN A 397 4.76 18.27 -11.87
CA GLN A 397 6.18 18.50 -11.61
C GLN A 397 6.54 18.08 -10.17
N ASP A 398 5.66 18.41 -9.22
CA ASP A 398 5.79 18.06 -7.80
C ASP A 398 4.40 17.79 -7.19
N TRP A 399 4.12 16.52 -6.91
CA TRP A 399 2.86 16.12 -6.29
C TRP A 399 2.72 16.61 -4.84
N GLY A 400 3.82 16.79 -4.12
CA GLY A 400 3.83 17.40 -2.81
C GLY A 400 3.37 18.85 -2.83
N ALA A 401 3.82 19.62 -3.83
CA ALA A 401 3.39 20.99 -4.07
C ALA A 401 1.90 21.07 -4.44
N VAL A 402 1.39 20.14 -5.28
CA VAL A 402 -0.06 20.06 -5.59
C VAL A 402 -0.89 19.88 -4.33
N LYS A 403 -0.47 19.00 -3.42
CA LYS A 403 -1.17 18.84 -2.13
C LYS A 403 -1.17 20.13 -1.31
N ALA A 404 -0.09 20.91 -1.38
CA ALA A 404 0.03 22.17 -0.66
C ALA A 404 -0.87 23.29 -1.22
N CYS A 405 -1.32 23.20 -2.48
CA CYS A 405 -2.25 24.18 -3.05
C CYS A 405 -3.58 24.28 -2.30
N PHE A 406 -3.93 23.27 -1.54
CA PHE A 406 -5.17 23.22 -0.74
C PHE A 406 -5.00 23.73 0.70
N ASP A 407 -3.78 24.09 1.14
CA ASP A 407 -3.51 24.44 2.54
C ASP A 407 -4.41 25.56 3.07
N ASP A 408 -4.54 26.65 2.32
CA ASP A 408 -5.35 27.79 2.75
C ASP A 408 -6.85 27.43 2.90
N VAL A 409 -7.37 26.60 1.98
CA VAL A 409 -8.78 26.14 2.06
C VAL A 409 -8.97 25.22 3.26
N PHE A 410 -7.99 24.36 3.52
CA PHE A 410 -8.00 23.47 4.68
C PHE A 410 -7.93 24.24 5.99
N GLU A 411 -7.00 25.21 6.10
CA GLU A 411 -6.84 26.05 7.28
C GLU A 411 -8.11 26.84 7.59
N ASP A 412 -8.69 27.49 6.58
CA ASP A 412 -9.93 28.27 6.75
C ASP A 412 -11.09 27.36 7.18
N THR A 413 -11.30 26.23 6.49
CA THR A 413 -12.51 25.40 6.66
C THR A 413 -12.43 24.48 7.88
N ILE A 414 -11.30 23.80 8.06
CA ILE A 414 -11.14 22.76 9.08
C ILE A 414 -10.62 23.34 10.41
N LEU A 415 -9.64 24.22 10.34
CA LEU A 415 -8.97 24.71 11.55
C LEU A 415 -9.65 25.94 12.11
N ALA A 416 -10.01 26.89 11.25
CA ALA A 416 -10.63 28.15 11.68
C ALA A 416 -12.17 28.08 11.74
N GLY A 417 -12.79 27.05 11.13
CA GLY A 417 -14.24 26.92 11.07
C GLY A 417 -14.87 28.09 10.31
N LEU A 418 -14.30 28.47 9.18
CA LEU A 418 -14.79 29.54 8.32
C LEU A 418 -15.57 28.96 7.13
N GLU A 419 -16.41 29.80 6.52
CA GLU A 419 -17.09 29.44 5.29
C GLU A 419 -16.11 29.34 4.12
N VAL A 420 -16.23 28.29 3.33
CA VAL A 420 -15.49 28.10 2.09
C VAL A 420 -15.92 29.16 1.06
N SER A 421 -14.96 29.82 0.45
CA SER A 421 -15.20 30.80 -0.62
C SER A 421 -14.71 30.28 -1.98
N GLN A 422 -15.47 30.59 -3.04
CA GLN A 422 -15.06 30.28 -4.42
C GLN A 422 -13.69 30.88 -4.74
N GLU A 423 -13.40 32.08 -4.25
CA GLU A 423 -12.11 32.76 -4.47
C GLU A 423 -10.92 31.92 -3.95
N ARG A 424 -11.06 31.29 -2.77
CA ARG A 424 -10.02 30.37 -2.23
C ARG A 424 -9.84 29.14 -3.11
N LEU A 425 -10.93 28.56 -3.60
CA LEU A 425 -10.88 27.41 -4.48
C LEU A 425 -10.28 27.77 -5.85
N ASP A 426 -10.56 28.94 -6.39
CA ASP A 426 -9.96 29.43 -7.64
C ASP A 426 -8.44 29.63 -7.51
N VAL A 427 -7.97 30.10 -6.35
CA VAL A 427 -6.53 30.23 -6.07
C VAL A 427 -5.88 28.84 -5.98
N ALA A 428 -6.51 27.88 -5.31
CA ALA A 428 -6.02 26.52 -5.23
C ALA A 428 -5.94 25.87 -6.62
N GLU A 429 -6.97 26.03 -7.45
CA GLU A 429 -6.99 25.51 -8.83
C GLU A 429 -5.88 26.12 -9.70
N ALA A 430 -5.72 27.45 -9.64
CA ALA A 430 -4.63 28.12 -10.37
C ALA A 430 -3.25 27.59 -9.97
N CYS A 431 -3.02 27.35 -8.68
CA CYS A 431 -1.80 26.73 -8.16
C CYS A 431 -1.59 25.31 -8.71
N ILE A 432 -2.65 24.49 -8.77
CA ILE A 432 -2.60 23.12 -9.32
C ILE A 432 -2.23 23.14 -10.81
N VAL A 433 -2.86 24.02 -11.58
CA VAL A 433 -2.62 24.15 -13.02
C VAL A 433 -1.19 24.57 -13.32
N ASP A 434 -0.61 25.47 -12.53
CA ASP A 434 0.77 25.92 -12.70
C ASP A 434 1.82 24.80 -12.46
N LEU A 435 1.42 23.71 -11.80
CA LEU A 435 2.27 22.55 -11.50
C LEU A 435 2.16 21.42 -12.54
N LEU A 436 1.30 21.52 -13.54
CA LEU A 436 1.25 20.54 -14.64
C LEU A 436 2.58 20.46 -15.40
N LYS A 437 2.94 19.24 -15.85
CA LYS A 437 4.14 19.01 -16.66
C LYS A 437 3.97 19.49 -18.10
#